data_6fd8abebdcae75c8c04e73a40a345cf5
#
_entry.id   6fd8abebdcae75c8c04e73a40a345cf5
#
_cell.length_a   1.000
_cell.length_b   1.000
_cell.length_c   1.000
_cell.angle_alpha   90.00
_cell.angle_beta   90.00
_cell.angle_gamma   90.00
#
_symmetry.space_group_name_H-M   'P 1'
#
loop_
_entity.id
_entity.type
_entity.pdbx_description
1 polymer ?
#
loop_
_entity_poly.entity_id
_entity_poly.type
_entity_poly.pdbx_seq_one_letter_code
_entity_poly.pdbx_strand_id
1 'polypeptide(L)'
;MSSSSSRWGALAVLCAVIFLDALDVSMVGVALPSIQHDLGLSTSSLQWVVSGYVLGYGGLLLLGGRTADLLGRRRVFLVALGVFAVASLLGGVVDDGTLLIVARFVKGVGAAFTAPAALSIITTTFPEGPLRNKALSIFTASGASGYSLGLVFSGLLTEIGWRWTMLMPVPVAIIALIAALRVLPRGAEERAEGGHDLLGAVLITASMLLLVFTVVQAPEAGWTSARTIGSLVAAAALLGLFVFAELRMRHPLVRLGILRSGSLVRANLGLLILMGSYVAFQFVAMQYFQNLLGWSALGTALAFLPAGLLVAVTSTKMGDFADRFGTGKLIVVGAAALAGGYAMFLGIDRTPSLAGLVIPGMLLLGVAFALSFPALNIQATNGVDDEEQGLASGLLNTSGQVGGAVVLAVVTAVLTSEGGGELSIGSLRAAIVVSLVLALVGLGISAFGLRSRRVAVEVETREARAYESV
;
A
#
# COMPACT_ATOMS: atom_id res chain seq x y z
N MET A 1 -20.67 -19.78 22.08
CA MET A 1 -20.74 -18.31 22.24
C MET A 1 -19.43 -17.86 22.90
N SER A 2 -18.48 -17.26 22.17
CA SER A 2 -17.27 -16.71 22.76
C SER A 2 -17.64 -15.51 23.64
N SER A 3 -17.09 -15.41 24.86
CA SER A 3 -17.32 -14.27 25.74
C SER A 3 -16.93 -12.97 25.05
N SER A 4 -17.60 -11.86 25.35
CA SER A 4 -17.29 -10.52 24.80
C SER A 4 -15.81 -10.18 24.93
N SER A 5 -15.16 -10.55 26.03
CA SER A 5 -13.73 -10.38 26.29
C SER A 5 -12.84 -11.10 25.29
N SER A 6 -13.22 -12.30 24.81
CA SER A 6 -12.44 -13.07 23.83
C SER A 6 -12.44 -12.41 22.44
N ARG A 7 -13.55 -11.79 22.01
CA ARG A 7 -13.62 -11.08 20.71
C ARG A 7 -12.73 -9.85 20.67
N TRP A 8 -12.74 -9.04 21.72
CA TRP A 8 -11.88 -7.85 21.80
C TRP A 8 -10.41 -8.22 21.94
N GLY A 9 -10.09 -9.32 22.63
CA GLY A 9 -8.74 -9.87 22.68
C GLY A 9 -8.24 -10.32 21.30
N ALA A 10 -9.10 -10.98 20.53
CA ALA A 10 -8.77 -11.32 19.12
C ALA A 10 -8.50 -10.06 18.31
N LEU A 11 -9.37 -9.06 18.39
CA LEU A 11 -9.18 -7.78 17.68
C LEU A 11 -7.87 -7.12 18.05
N ALA A 12 -7.50 -7.08 19.34
CA ALA A 12 -6.25 -6.46 19.80
C ALA A 12 -5.01 -7.12 19.15
N VAL A 13 -5.01 -8.45 19.03
CA VAL A 13 -3.92 -9.18 18.36
C VAL A 13 -3.87 -8.85 16.86
N LEU A 14 -5.03 -8.83 16.17
CA LEU A 14 -5.10 -8.51 14.76
C LEU A 14 -4.68 -7.05 14.48
N CYS A 15 -5.08 -6.13 15.37
CA CYS A 15 -4.63 -4.73 15.33
C CYS A 15 -3.12 -4.58 15.55
N ALA A 16 -2.54 -5.35 16.45
CA ALA A 16 -1.09 -5.34 16.69
C ALA A 16 -0.32 -5.81 15.44
N VAL A 17 -0.84 -6.80 14.70
CA VAL A 17 -0.19 -7.32 13.48
C VAL A 17 -0.29 -6.31 12.33
N ILE A 18 -1.46 -5.71 12.06
CA ILE A 18 -1.57 -4.69 11.00
C ILE A 18 -0.78 -3.41 11.35
N PHE A 19 -0.69 -3.08 12.64
CA PHE A 19 0.17 -2.01 13.13
C PHE A 19 1.64 -2.29 12.82
N LEU A 20 2.13 -3.51 13.13
CA LEU A 20 3.50 -3.93 12.82
C LEU A 20 3.80 -3.91 11.33
N ASP A 21 2.88 -4.37 10.51
CA ASP A 21 3.02 -4.43 9.07
C ASP A 21 3.17 -3.02 8.48
N ALA A 22 2.29 -2.11 8.86
CA ALA A 22 2.34 -0.71 8.44
C ALA A 22 3.58 0.04 8.97
N LEU A 23 3.96 -0.25 10.22
CA LEU A 23 5.15 0.28 10.85
C LEU A 23 6.42 -0.16 10.11
N ASP A 24 6.52 -1.44 9.73
CA ASP A 24 7.67 -1.97 8.99
C ASP A 24 7.85 -1.30 7.63
N VAL A 25 6.74 -1.11 6.89
CA VAL A 25 6.77 -0.43 5.60
C VAL A 25 7.36 0.98 5.72
N SER A 26 6.94 1.74 6.73
CA SER A 26 7.40 3.11 6.90
C SER A 26 8.82 3.19 7.50
N MET A 27 9.20 2.26 8.38
CA MET A 27 10.52 2.25 9.01
C MET A 27 11.65 2.05 8.01
N VAL A 28 11.48 1.15 7.07
CA VAL A 28 12.53 0.85 6.07
C VAL A 28 12.85 2.07 5.22
N GLY A 29 11.84 2.87 4.85
CA GLY A 29 12.05 4.07 4.05
C GLY A 29 13.12 5.00 4.63
N VAL A 30 13.04 5.34 5.91
CA VAL A 30 13.98 6.24 6.59
C VAL A 30 15.36 5.60 6.75
N ALA A 31 15.45 4.28 6.90
CA ALA A 31 16.70 3.54 7.09
C ALA A 31 17.48 3.32 5.78
N LEU A 32 16.87 3.54 4.60
CA LEU A 32 17.48 3.23 3.31
C LEU A 32 18.88 3.79 3.10
N PRO A 33 19.16 5.07 3.37
CA PRO A 33 20.52 5.62 3.18
C PRO A 33 21.54 4.97 4.10
N SER A 34 21.19 4.66 5.34
CA SER A 34 22.07 3.95 6.28
C SER A 34 22.35 2.52 5.83
N ILE A 35 21.35 1.82 5.29
CA ILE A 35 21.47 0.48 4.67
C ILE A 35 22.40 0.56 3.45
N GLN A 36 22.21 1.59 2.61
CA GLN A 36 23.02 1.81 1.42
C GLN A 36 24.49 1.96 1.77
N HIS A 37 24.79 2.81 2.76
CA HIS A 37 26.16 3.08 3.19
C HIS A 37 26.82 1.85 3.83
N ASP A 38 26.11 1.15 4.71
CA ASP A 38 26.65 0.01 5.48
C ASP A 38 26.89 -1.24 4.60
N LEU A 39 25.98 -1.51 3.65
CA LEU A 39 26.08 -2.66 2.75
C LEU A 39 26.68 -2.33 1.37
N GLY A 40 27.08 -1.09 1.12
CA GLY A 40 27.69 -0.66 -0.15
C GLY A 40 26.77 -0.83 -1.37
N LEU A 41 25.44 -0.66 -1.19
CA LEU A 41 24.48 -0.91 -2.26
C LEU A 41 24.43 0.22 -3.29
N SER A 42 24.28 -0.14 -4.57
CA SER A 42 23.90 0.82 -5.60
C SER A 42 22.48 1.35 -5.36
N THR A 43 22.12 2.50 -5.94
CA THR A 43 20.77 3.05 -5.83
C THR A 43 19.71 2.09 -6.37
N SER A 44 20.01 1.35 -7.43
CA SER A 44 19.10 0.35 -7.98
C SER A 44 18.96 -0.89 -7.08
N SER A 45 20.06 -1.37 -6.49
CA SER A 45 19.97 -2.46 -5.50
C SER A 45 19.22 -2.02 -4.24
N LEU A 46 19.38 -0.77 -3.81
CA LEU A 46 18.68 -0.18 -2.67
C LEU A 46 17.16 -0.15 -2.91
N GLN A 47 16.72 0.18 -4.13
CA GLN A 47 15.31 0.11 -4.53
C GLN A 47 14.70 -1.26 -4.23
N TRP A 48 15.46 -2.36 -4.43
CA TRP A 48 14.99 -3.71 -4.17
C TRP A 48 14.69 -3.99 -2.70
N VAL A 49 15.29 -3.28 -1.76
CA VAL A 49 14.96 -3.39 -0.33
C VAL A 49 13.51 -2.99 -0.07
N VAL A 50 12.99 -2.00 -0.82
CA VAL A 50 11.57 -1.61 -0.78
C VAL A 50 10.73 -2.49 -1.69
N SER A 51 11.13 -2.60 -2.97
CA SER A 51 10.34 -3.29 -4.00
C SER A 51 10.24 -4.78 -3.75
N GLY A 52 11.23 -5.41 -3.12
CA GLY A 52 11.18 -6.83 -2.73
C GLY A 52 10.00 -7.12 -1.81
N TYR A 53 9.79 -6.28 -0.78
CA TYR A 53 8.63 -6.39 0.11
C TYR A 53 7.32 -6.17 -0.67
N VAL A 54 7.25 -5.10 -1.45
CA VAL A 54 6.06 -4.75 -2.24
C VAL A 54 5.72 -5.86 -3.25
N LEU A 55 6.73 -6.46 -3.87
CA LEU A 55 6.58 -7.61 -4.78
C LEU A 55 5.97 -8.81 -4.07
N GLY A 56 6.52 -9.20 -2.92
CA GLY A 56 5.99 -10.30 -2.12
C GLY A 56 4.56 -10.02 -1.64
N TYR A 57 4.32 -8.82 -1.13
CA TYR A 57 3.01 -8.42 -0.62
C TYR A 57 1.97 -8.29 -1.74
N GLY A 58 2.21 -7.42 -2.71
CA GLY A 58 1.24 -7.13 -3.78
C GLY A 58 0.99 -8.31 -4.72
N GLY A 59 2.06 -9.06 -5.04
CA GLY A 59 1.95 -10.21 -5.95
C GLY A 59 1.18 -11.40 -5.37
N LEU A 60 1.16 -11.55 -4.05
CA LEU A 60 0.55 -12.70 -3.36
C LEU A 60 -0.72 -12.35 -2.56
N LEU A 61 -1.13 -11.08 -2.51
CA LEU A 61 -2.23 -10.64 -1.67
C LEU A 61 -3.56 -11.35 -2.01
N LEU A 62 -3.89 -11.50 -3.29
CA LEU A 62 -5.10 -12.20 -3.74
C LEU A 62 -5.03 -13.70 -3.41
N LEU A 63 -3.86 -14.30 -3.61
CA LEU A 63 -3.62 -15.70 -3.21
C LEU A 63 -3.73 -15.87 -1.70
N GLY A 64 -3.22 -14.93 -0.93
CA GLY A 64 -3.30 -14.92 0.54
C GLY A 64 -4.72 -14.96 1.06
N GLY A 65 -5.60 -14.11 0.49
CA GLY A 65 -7.03 -14.12 0.82
C GLY A 65 -7.68 -15.46 0.54
N ARG A 66 -7.47 -15.99 -0.66
CA ARG A 66 -8.05 -17.28 -1.06
C ARG A 66 -7.52 -18.45 -0.22
N THR A 67 -6.23 -18.45 0.07
CA THR A 67 -5.59 -19.48 0.91
C THR A 67 -6.19 -19.47 2.33
N ALA A 68 -6.47 -18.30 2.88
CA ALA A 68 -7.10 -18.16 4.19
C ALA A 68 -8.50 -18.81 4.23
N ASP A 69 -9.26 -18.66 3.17
CA ASP A 69 -10.62 -19.28 3.07
C ASP A 69 -10.54 -20.81 2.90
N LEU A 70 -9.50 -21.33 2.22
CA LEU A 70 -9.35 -22.77 1.93
C LEU A 70 -8.70 -23.58 3.05
N LEU A 71 -7.58 -23.06 3.60
CA LEU A 71 -6.76 -23.77 4.59
C LEU A 71 -7.09 -23.39 6.04
N GLY A 72 -8.03 -22.42 6.19
CA GLY A 72 -8.43 -21.92 7.49
C GLY A 72 -7.71 -20.63 7.89
N ARG A 73 -8.50 -19.59 8.15
CA ARG A 73 -8.06 -18.21 8.43
C ARG A 73 -7.06 -18.13 9.58
N ARG A 74 -7.36 -18.81 10.69
CA ARG A 74 -6.49 -18.86 11.86
C ARG A 74 -5.14 -19.50 11.56
N ARG A 75 -5.15 -20.64 10.86
CA ARG A 75 -3.91 -21.37 10.51
C ARG A 75 -3.03 -20.55 9.60
N VAL A 76 -3.60 -19.98 8.54
CA VAL A 76 -2.88 -19.13 7.59
C VAL A 76 -2.30 -17.91 8.28
N PHE A 77 -3.08 -17.23 9.12
CA PHE A 77 -2.62 -16.08 9.90
C PHE A 77 -1.41 -16.41 10.79
N LEU A 78 -1.47 -17.52 11.53
CA LEU A 78 -0.38 -17.93 12.44
C LEU A 78 0.91 -18.28 11.70
N VAL A 79 0.81 -19.05 10.59
CA VAL A 79 1.97 -19.43 9.77
C VAL A 79 2.58 -18.18 9.14
N ALA A 80 1.76 -17.31 8.55
CA ALA A 80 2.20 -16.10 7.90
C ALA A 80 2.88 -15.11 8.88
N LEU A 81 2.32 -14.95 10.08
CA LEU A 81 2.95 -14.15 11.14
C LEU A 81 4.29 -14.74 11.60
N GLY A 82 4.40 -16.06 11.66
CA GLY A 82 5.66 -16.75 11.93
C GLY A 82 6.69 -16.48 10.83
N VAL A 83 6.29 -16.57 9.56
CA VAL A 83 7.15 -16.24 8.39
C VAL A 83 7.60 -14.78 8.46
N PHE A 84 6.70 -13.85 8.75
CA PHE A 84 7.01 -12.43 8.94
C PHE A 84 8.06 -12.21 10.04
N ALA A 85 7.89 -12.86 11.21
CA ALA A 85 8.82 -12.74 12.32
C ALA A 85 10.21 -13.28 12.00
N VAL A 86 10.30 -14.47 11.37
CA VAL A 86 11.56 -15.09 10.96
C VAL A 86 12.27 -14.25 9.89
N ALA A 87 11.54 -13.78 8.87
CA ALA A 87 12.08 -12.92 7.84
C ALA A 87 12.57 -11.58 8.39
N SER A 88 11.86 -11.02 9.39
CA SER A 88 12.26 -9.81 10.10
C SER A 88 13.58 -10.02 10.86
N LEU A 89 13.70 -11.13 11.59
CA LEU A 89 14.92 -11.51 12.30
C LEU A 89 16.09 -11.66 11.33
N LEU A 90 15.89 -12.41 10.24
CA LEU A 90 16.92 -12.60 9.21
C LEU A 90 17.37 -11.25 8.64
N GLY A 91 16.44 -10.37 8.25
CA GLY A 91 16.77 -9.04 7.73
C GLY A 91 17.58 -8.18 8.69
N GLY A 92 17.46 -8.40 10.01
CA GLY A 92 18.22 -7.66 11.03
C GLY A 92 19.62 -8.21 11.34
N VAL A 93 19.94 -9.44 10.91
CA VAL A 93 21.22 -10.10 11.23
C VAL A 93 22.10 -10.35 10.00
N VAL A 94 21.59 -10.16 8.78
CA VAL A 94 22.37 -10.38 7.56
C VAL A 94 23.27 -9.18 7.24
N ASP A 95 24.45 -9.50 6.68
CA ASP A 95 25.47 -8.53 6.24
C ASP A 95 25.58 -8.49 4.70
N ASP A 96 24.69 -9.17 3.99
CA ASP A 96 24.64 -9.21 2.53
C ASP A 96 23.36 -8.57 2.00
N GLY A 97 23.50 -7.67 1.03
CA GLY A 97 22.38 -6.91 0.47
C GLY A 97 21.36 -7.81 -0.26
N THR A 98 21.82 -8.86 -0.92
CA THR A 98 20.94 -9.81 -1.62
C THR A 98 20.09 -10.61 -0.62
N LEU A 99 20.71 -11.06 0.48
CA LEU A 99 19.99 -11.75 1.55
C LEU A 99 19.00 -10.83 2.24
N LEU A 100 19.33 -9.53 2.42
CA LEU A 100 18.39 -8.55 2.94
C LEU A 100 17.19 -8.40 2.00
N ILE A 101 17.40 -8.28 0.68
CA ILE A 101 16.33 -8.19 -0.31
C ILE A 101 15.45 -9.44 -0.28
N VAL A 102 16.03 -10.64 -0.21
CA VAL A 102 15.29 -11.89 -0.09
C VAL A 102 14.49 -11.93 1.21
N ALA A 103 15.07 -11.52 2.34
CA ALA A 103 14.35 -11.43 3.61
C ALA A 103 13.17 -10.44 3.52
N ARG A 104 13.34 -9.31 2.85
CA ARG A 104 12.26 -8.32 2.58
C ARG A 104 11.14 -8.94 1.72
N PHE A 105 11.49 -9.67 0.66
CA PHE A 105 10.51 -10.38 -0.16
C PHE A 105 9.71 -11.41 0.66
N VAL A 106 10.39 -12.27 1.42
CA VAL A 106 9.74 -13.28 2.27
C VAL A 106 8.87 -12.64 3.34
N LYS A 107 9.28 -11.49 3.89
CA LYS A 107 8.50 -10.70 4.84
C LYS A 107 7.22 -10.16 4.19
N GLY A 108 7.31 -9.66 2.95
CA GLY A 108 6.17 -9.23 2.14
C GLY A 108 5.20 -10.39 1.85
N VAL A 109 5.71 -11.58 1.57
CA VAL A 109 4.89 -12.80 1.47
C VAL A 109 4.12 -13.04 2.78
N GLY A 110 4.77 -12.98 3.94
CA GLY A 110 4.08 -13.07 5.23
C GLY A 110 2.94 -12.07 5.36
N ALA A 111 3.20 -10.79 5.04
CA ALA A 111 2.21 -9.73 5.08
C ALA A 111 1.02 -9.97 4.14
N ALA A 112 1.26 -10.49 2.93
CA ALA A 112 0.22 -10.82 1.95
C ALA A 112 -0.81 -11.83 2.45
N PHE A 113 -0.42 -12.69 3.38
CA PHE A 113 -1.32 -13.69 3.96
C PHE A 113 -1.89 -13.25 5.31
N THR A 114 -1.18 -12.44 6.11
CA THR A 114 -1.69 -11.95 7.41
C THR A 114 -2.83 -10.97 7.25
N ALA A 115 -2.72 -9.98 6.35
CA ALA A 115 -3.68 -8.90 6.22
C ALA A 115 -5.10 -9.38 5.83
N PRO A 116 -5.30 -10.17 4.75
CA PRO A 116 -6.63 -10.67 4.41
C PRO A 116 -7.16 -11.69 5.42
N ALA A 117 -6.29 -12.53 6.01
CA ALA A 117 -6.70 -13.47 7.06
C ALA A 117 -7.19 -12.71 8.30
N ALA A 118 -6.50 -11.64 8.72
CA ALA A 118 -6.93 -10.80 9.83
C ALA A 118 -8.30 -10.15 9.58
N LEU A 119 -8.50 -9.57 8.40
CA LEU A 119 -9.76 -8.96 8.01
C LEU A 119 -10.91 -9.98 8.04
N SER A 120 -10.65 -11.16 7.48
CA SER A 120 -11.62 -12.26 7.45
C SER A 120 -11.96 -12.80 8.85
N ILE A 121 -10.98 -12.85 9.77
CA ILE A 121 -11.23 -13.21 11.18
C ILE A 121 -12.12 -12.16 11.85
N ILE A 122 -11.89 -10.85 11.59
CA ILE A 122 -12.72 -9.78 12.16
C ILE A 122 -14.16 -9.91 11.67
N THR A 123 -14.39 -10.04 10.37
CA THR A 123 -15.72 -10.09 9.79
C THR A 123 -16.54 -11.30 10.24
N THR A 124 -15.90 -12.41 10.59
CA THR A 124 -16.56 -13.61 11.12
C THR A 124 -16.70 -13.63 12.64
N THR A 125 -15.84 -12.91 13.36
CA THR A 125 -15.87 -12.85 14.83
C THR A 125 -16.92 -11.84 15.33
N PHE A 126 -17.09 -10.73 14.59
CA PHE A 126 -18.01 -9.67 14.95
C PHE A 126 -19.29 -9.75 14.10
N PRO A 127 -20.48 -9.75 14.74
CA PRO A 127 -21.76 -9.75 14.01
C PRO A 127 -21.90 -8.47 13.18
N GLU A 128 -22.64 -8.57 12.07
CA GLU A 128 -22.96 -7.43 11.22
C GLU A 128 -23.58 -6.28 11.99
N GLY A 129 -23.27 -5.07 11.55
CA GLY A 129 -23.76 -3.83 12.16
C GLY A 129 -22.70 -3.06 12.95
N PRO A 130 -23.12 -2.25 13.93
CA PRO A 130 -22.24 -1.27 14.61
C PRO A 130 -21.00 -1.88 15.25
N LEU A 131 -21.06 -3.11 15.75
CA LEU A 131 -19.91 -3.78 16.39
C LEU A 131 -18.82 -4.14 15.37
N ARG A 132 -19.21 -4.68 14.19
CA ARG A 132 -18.26 -4.98 13.11
C ARG A 132 -17.64 -3.71 12.58
N ASN A 133 -18.46 -2.67 12.34
CA ASN A 133 -17.97 -1.37 11.86
C ASN A 133 -16.96 -0.76 12.84
N LYS A 134 -17.23 -0.84 14.14
CA LYS A 134 -16.28 -0.38 15.18
C LYS A 134 -14.99 -1.19 15.16
N ALA A 135 -15.05 -2.51 15.03
CA ALA A 135 -13.87 -3.37 14.97
C ALA A 135 -13.00 -3.06 13.73
N LEU A 136 -13.62 -2.91 12.57
CA LEU A 136 -12.94 -2.54 11.32
C LEU A 136 -12.31 -1.15 11.40
N SER A 137 -13.00 -0.18 12.02
CA SER A 137 -12.45 1.16 12.24
C SER A 137 -11.21 1.15 13.14
N ILE A 138 -11.23 0.37 14.22
CA ILE A 138 -10.07 0.22 15.12
C ILE A 138 -8.91 -0.46 14.36
N PHE A 139 -9.18 -1.50 13.57
CA PHE A 139 -8.19 -2.19 12.77
C PHE A 139 -7.52 -1.24 11.76
N THR A 140 -8.30 -0.47 11.02
CA THR A 140 -7.79 0.52 10.05
C THR A 140 -7.00 1.63 10.73
N ALA A 141 -7.48 2.15 11.86
CA ALA A 141 -6.79 3.16 12.65
C ALA A 141 -5.45 2.64 13.19
N SER A 142 -5.38 1.35 13.56
CA SER A 142 -4.13 0.71 14.01
C SER A 142 -3.09 0.68 12.89
N GLY A 143 -3.48 0.34 11.65
CA GLY A 143 -2.59 0.40 10.51
C GLY A 143 -2.08 1.82 10.22
N ALA A 144 -2.96 2.82 10.20
CA ALA A 144 -2.57 4.21 10.00
C ALA A 144 -1.63 4.74 11.10
N SER A 145 -1.88 4.35 12.36
CA SER A 145 -1.02 4.70 13.50
C SER A 145 0.34 4.02 13.39
N GLY A 146 0.37 2.75 12.95
CA GLY A 146 1.61 2.01 12.71
C GLY A 146 2.50 2.70 11.69
N TYR A 147 1.94 3.11 10.55
CA TYR A 147 2.68 3.84 9.53
C TYR A 147 3.28 5.15 10.06
N SER A 148 2.47 5.97 10.75
CA SER A 148 2.92 7.27 11.27
C SER A 148 3.99 7.13 12.35
N LEU A 149 3.78 6.20 13.30
CA LEU A 149 4.76 5.94 14.36
C LEU A 149 6.02 5.27 13.82
N GLY A 150 5.90 4.45 12.78
CA GLY A 150 7.05 3.80 12.16
C GLY A 150 8.07 4.79 11.58
N LEU A 151 7.64 5.92 11.05
CA LEU A 151 8.55 6.98 10.62
C LEU A 151 9.39 7.50 11.79
N VAL A 152 8.77 7.78 12.94
CA VAL A 152 9.44 8.29 14.13
C VAL A 152 10.37 7.23 14.73
N PHE A 153 9.87 6.00 14.90
CA PHE A 153 10.69 4.89 15.41
C PHE A 153 11.86 4.57 14.49
N SER A 154 11.67 4.68 13.17
CA SER A 154 12.76 4.49 12.23
C SER A 154 13.87 5.52 12.44
N GLY A 155 13.52 6.80 12.59
CA GLY A 155 14.50 7.83 12.88
C GLY A 155 15.32 7.50 14.13
N LEU A 156 14.66 7.18 15.24
CA LEU A 156 15.31 6.85 16.51
C LEU A 156 16.16 5.57 16.44
N LEU A 157 15.63 4.52 15.83
CA LEU A 157 16.30 3.23 15.74
C LEU A 157 17.49 3.28 14.76
N THR A 158 17.39 4.04 13.68
CA THR A 158 18.47 4.17 12.69
C THR A 158 19.67 4.92 13.25
N GLU A 159 19.50 5.85 14.20
CA GLU A 159 20.59 6.50 14.92
C GLU A 159 21.43 5.50 15.77
N ILE A 160 20.79 4.44 16.28
CA ILE A 160 21.47 3.36 17.01
C ILE A 160 22.08 2.35 16.02
N GLY A 161 21.37 2.09 14.92
CA GLY A 161 21.75 1.19 13.85
C GLY A 161 20.53 0.71 13.07
N TRP A 162 20.60 0.79 11.74
CA TRP A 162 19.47 0.45 10.86
C TRP A 162 18.92 -0.97 11.08
N ARG A 163 19.76 -1.90 11.54
CA ARG A 163 19.34 -3.28 11.84
C ARG A 163 18.23 -3.35 12.87
N TRP A 164 18.15 -2.39 13.79
CA TRP A 164 17.08 -2.32 14.77
C TRP A 164 15.71 -2.04 14.15
N THR A 165 15.66 -1.44 12.97
CA THR A 165 14.40 -1.26 12.24
C THR A 165 13.80 -2.59 11.78
N MET A 166 14.66 -3.61 11.53
CA MET A 166 14.25 -4.98 11.19
C MET A 166 14.00 -5.82 12.44
N LEU A 167 14.78 -5.63 13.51
CA LEU A 167 14.72 -6.46 14.74
C LEU A 167 13.58 -6.05 15.67
N MET A 168 13.22 -4.77 15.75
CA MET A 168 12.18 -4.28 16.66
C MET A 168 10.80 -4.93 16.43
N PRO A 169 10.35 -5.22 15.20
CA PRO A 169 9.11 -5.94 14.99
C PRO A 169 9.11 -7.38 15.54
N VAL A 170 10.27 -8.02 15.69
CA VAL A 170 10.40 -9.44 16.06
C VAL A 170 9.77 -9.76 17.42
N PRO A 171 10.14 -9.12 18.54
CA PRO A 171 9.54 -9.43 19.84
C PRO A 171 8.04 -9.18 19.86
N VAL A 172 7.57 -8.13 19.17
CA VAL A 172 6.13 -7.81 19.10
C VAL A 172 5.39 -8.87 18.28
N ALA A 173 5.96 -9.32 17.16
CA ALA A 173 5.39 -10.39 16.34
C ALA A 173 5.34 -11.73 17.10
N ILE A 174 6.37 -12.05 17.91
CA ILE A 174 6.38 -13.25 18.76
C ILE A 174 5.29 -13.16 19.84
N ILE A 175 5.18 -12.03 20.52
CA ILE A 175 4.12 -11.79 21.52
C ILE A 175 2.73 -11.92 20.87
N ALA A 176 2.54 -11.29 19.69
CA ALA A 176 1.30 -11.39 18.94
C ALA A 176 1.00 -12.83 18.52
N LEU A 177 2.00 -13.60 18.10
CA LEU A 177 1.86 -15.01 17.71
C LEU A 177 1.42 -15.86 18.92
N ILE A 178 2.06 -15.70 20.08
CA ILE A 178 1.70 -16.41 21.32
C ILE A 178 0.29 -16.03 21.76
N ALA A 179 -0.07 -14.74 21.70
CA ALA A 179 -1.40 -14.28 22.04
C ALA A 179 -2.45 -14.83 21.04
N ALA A 180 -2.15 -14.82 19.74
CA ALA A 180 -3.00 -15.37 18.68
C ALA A 180 -3.32 -16.86 18.90
N LEU A 181 -2.31 -17.64 19.30
CA LEU A 181 -2.48 -19.07 19.62
C LEU A 181 -3.50 -19.31 20.74
N ARG A 182 -3.62 -18.36 21.69
CA ARG A 182 -4.50 -18.47 22.88
C ARG A 182 -5.88 -17.87 22.63
N VAL A 183 -5.96 -16.76 21.89
CA VAL A 183 -7.16 -15.89 21.82
C VAL A 183 -7.95 -16.10 20.53
N LEU A 184 -7.29 -16.43 19.39
CA LEU A 184 -8.02 -16.65 18.16
C LEU A 184 -8.88 -17.90 18.22
N PRO A 185 -10.18 -17.83 17.78
CA PRO A 185 -11.09 -18.95 17.83
C PRO A 185 -10.51 -20.21 17.17
N ARG A 186 -10.72 -21.37 17.81
CA ARG A 186 -10.36 -22.69 17.30
C ARG A 186 -11.55 -23.39 16.64
N GLY A 187 -12.55 -22.64 16.15
CA GLY A 187 -13.76 -23.20 15.54
C GLY A 187 -13.47 -24.12 14.37
N ALA A 188 -14.39 -25.07 14.11
CA ALA A 188 -14.46 -25.75 12.84
C ALA A 188 -14.72 -24.66 11.80
N GLU A 189 -13.67 -24.27 11.07
CA GLU A 189 -13.80 -23.33 9.97
C GLU A 189 -14.64 -24.07 8.92
N GLU A 190 -15.85 -23.58 8.65
CA GLU A 190 -16.60 -23.99 7.49
C GLU A 190 -15.69 -23.71 6.29
N ARG A 191 -15.10 -24.77 5.76
CA ARG A 191 -14.36 -24.70 4.50
C ARG A 191 -15.36 -24.22 3.48
N ALA A 192 -15.04 -23.12 2.81
CA ALA A 192 -15.87 -22.63 1.74
C ALA A 192 -16.16 -23.78 0.78
N GLU A 193 -17.41 -24.21 0.69
CA GLU A 193 -17.87 -25.15 -0.33
C GLU A 193 -17.81 -24.41 -1.67
N GLY A 194 -16.71 -24.57 -2.39
CA GLY A 194 -16.53 -23.98 -3.71
C GLY A 194 -15.26 -24.51 -4.35
N GLY A 195 -15.31 -24.73 -5.65
CA GLY A 195 -14.18 -25.18 -6.45
C GLY A 195 -12.97 -24.27 -6.25
N HIS A 196 -11.80 -24.88 -6.22
CA HIS A 196 -10.53 -24.18 -6.00
C HIS A 196 -10.07 -23.62 -7.33
N ASP A 197 -10.13 -22.29 -7.53
CA ASP A 197 -9.47 -21.65 -8.66
C ASP A 197 -7.98 -21.47 -8.35
N LEU A 198 -7.29 -22.60 -8.24
CA LEU A 198 -5.84 -22.59 -8.07
C LEU A 198 -5.14 -22.08 -9.32
N LEU A 199 -5.70 -22.34 -10.50
CA LEU A 199 -5.13 -21.90 -11.77
C LEU A 199 -5.18 -20.37 -11.89
N GLY A 200 -6.34 -19.75 -11.62
CA GLY A 200 -6.47 -18.30 -11.61
C GLY A 200 -5.54 -17.64 -10.60
N ALA A 201 -5.47 -18.19 -9.37
CA ALA A 201 -4.56 -17.69 -8.34
C ALA A 201 -3.09 -17.76 -8.75
N VAL A 202 -2.64 -18.85 -9.38
CA VAL A 202 -1.26 -19.01 -9.88
C VAL A 202 -1.00 -18.06 -11.04
N LEU A 203 -1.93 -17.93 -12.00
CA LEU A 203 -1.77 -17.08 -13.17
C LEU A 203 -1.67 -15.60 -12.80
N ILE A 204 -2.58 -15.10 -11.93
CA ILE A 204 -2.53 -13.69 -11.51
C ILE A 204 -1.28 -13.40 -10.69
N THR A 205 -0.91 -14.31 -9.78
CA THR A 205 0.31 -14.17 -8.97
C THR A 205 1.55 -14.15 -9.85
N ALA A 206 1.70 -15.12 -10.76
CA ALA A 206 2.84 -15.19 -11.68
C ALA A 206 2.91 -13.94 -12.59
N SER A 207 1.77 -13.47 -13.10
CA SER A 207 1.70 -12.24 -13.90
C SER A 207 2.15 -11.02 -13.10
N MET A 208 1.64 -10.83 -11.88
CA MET A 208 1.99 -9.69 -11.03
C MET A 208 3.45 -9.72 -10.59
N LEU A 209 3.95 -10.89 -10.16
CA LEU A 209 5.36 -11.07 -9.82
C LEU A 209 6.28 -10.76 -11.00
N LEU A 210 5.97 -11.28 -12.18
CA LEU A 210 6.76 -11.06 -13.38
C LEU A 210 6.69 -9.59 -13.83
N LEU A 211 5.52 -8.96 -13.78
CA LEU A 211 5.33 -7.55 -14.12
C LEU A 211 6.19 -6.66 -13.22
N VAL A 212 6.02 -6.78 -11.91
CA VAL A 212 6.73 -5.94 -10.93
C VAL A 212 8.23 -6.20 -11.01
N PHE A 213 8.66 -7.48 -11.06
CA PHE A 213 10.06 -7.84 -11.24
C PHE A 213 10.67 -7.21 -12.49
N THR A 214 9.97 -7.30 -13.62
CA THR A 214 10.46 -6.74 -14.89
C THR A 214 10.59 -5.23 -14.83
N VAL A 215 9.57 -4.53 -14.30
CA VAL A 215 9.57 -3.07 -14.20
C VAL A 215 10.67 -2.59 -13.25
N VAL A 216 10.88 -3.27 -12.12
CA VAL A 216 11.94 -2.94 -11.16
C VAL A 216 13.34 -3.18 -11.76
N GLN A 217 13.52 -4.21 -12.59
CA GLN A 217 14.80 -4.48 -13.28
C GLN A 217 15.02 -3.65 -14.55
N ALA A 218 13.97 -3.08 -15.14
CA ALA A 218 14.06 -2.35 -16.40
C ALA A 218 15.09 -1.19 -16.41
N PRO A 219 15.30 -0.42 -15.33
CA PRO A 219 16.36 0.60 -15.27
C PRO A 219 17.76 0.05 -15.54
N GLU A 220 18.09 -1.13 -15.01
CA GLU A 220 19.42 -1.76 -15.19
C GLU A 220 19.51 -2.55 -16.50
N ALA A 221 18.46 -3.33 -16.81
CA ALA A 221 18.43 -4.18 -18.00
C ALA A 221 18.24 -3.40 -19.32
N GLY A 222 17.80 -2.14 -19.22
CA GLY A 222 17.35 -1.31 -20.34
C GLY A 222 15.88 -1.53 -20.68
N TRP A 223 15.13 -0.44 -20.76
CA TRP A 223 13.68 -0.47 -21.07
C TRP A 223 13.35 -1.07 -22.44
N THR A 224 14.25 -0.90 -23.40
CA THR A 224 14.10 -1.41 -24.78
C THR A 224 14.80 -2.75 -25.01
N SER A 225 15.38 -3.35 -23.97
CA SER A 225 16.06 -4.64 -24.13
C SER A 225 15.07 -5.76 -24.44
N ALA A 226 15.50 -6.74 -25.23
CA ALA A 226 14.68 -7.90 -25.58
C ALA A 226 14.21 -8.66 -24.32
N ARG A 227 15.02 -8.66 -23.26
CA ARG A 227 14.66 -9.27 -21.96
C ARG A 227 13.49 -8.52 -21.32
N THR A 228 13.55 -7.19 -21.22
CA THR A 228 12.48 -6.38 -20.61
C THR A 228 11.19 -6.48 -21.42
N ILE A 229 11.26 -6.28 -22.76
CA ILE A 229 10.08 -6.39 -23.63
C ILE A 229 9.50 -7.80 -23.57
N GLY A 230 10.33 -8.84 -23.69
CA GLY A 230 9.88 -10.23 -23.63
C GLY A 230 9.20 -10.58 -22.31
N SER A 231 9.75 -10.12 -21.18
CA SER A 231 9.14 -10.32 -19.87
C SER A 231 7.84 -9.55 -19.68
N LEU A 232 7.71 -8.32 -20.20
CA LEU A 232 6.45 -7.57 -20.18
C LEU A 232 5.38 -8.24 -21.04
N VAL A 233 5.76 -8.75 -22.24
CA VAL A 233 4.84 -9.52 -23.10
C VAL A 233 4.41 -10.81 -22.41
N ALA A 234 5.34 -11.52 -21.73
CA ALA A 234 5.00 -12.72 -20.96
C ALA A 234 4.07 -12.41 -19.80
N ALA A 235 4.30 -11.32 -19.05
CA ALA A 235 3.41 -10.89 -17.97
C ALA A 235 2.01 -10.55 -18.50
N ALA A 236 1.93 -9.82 -19.64
CA ALA A 236 0.66 -9.52 -20.30
C ALA A 236 -0.04 -10.78 -20.81
N ALA A 237 0.70 -11.75 -21.35
CA ALA A 237 0.15 -13.05 -21.79
C ALA A 237 -0.40 -13.86 -20.61
N LEU A 238 0.31 -13.90 -19.48
CA LEU A 238 -0.17 -14.54 -18.24
C LEU A 238 -1.44 -13.87 -17.71
N LEU A 239 -1.50 -12.53 -17.73
CA LEU A 239 -2.70 -11.78 -17.36
C LEU A 239 -3.86 -12.06 -18.31
N GLY A 240 -3.61 -12.11 -19.61
CA GLY A 240 -4.59 -12.48 -20.63
C GLY A 240 -5.13 -13.90 -20.43
N LEU A 241 -4.24 -14.84 -20.11
CA LEU A 241 -4.61 -16.23 -19.80
C LEU A 241 -5.41 -16.33 -18.48
N PHE A 242 -5.06 -15.52 -17.47
CA PHE A 242 -5.85 -15.38 -16.25
C PHE A 242 -7.27 -14.91 -16.58
N VAL A 243 -7.41 -13.79 -17.30
CA VAL A 243 -8.73 -13.26 -17.70
C VAL A 243 -9.53 -14.28 -18.48
N PHE A 244 -8.88 -15.00 -19.43
CA PHE A 244 -9.54 -16.04 -20.19
C PHE A 244 -10.01 -17.22 -19.34
N ALA A 245 -9.20 -17.66 -18.37
CA ALA A 245 -9.56 -18.72 -17.42
C ALA A 245 -10.74 -18.29 -16.55
N GLU A 246 -10.70 -17.09 -15.96
CA GLU A 246 -11.76 -16.53 -15.12
C GLU A 246 -13.11 -16.43 -15.85
N LEU A 247 -13.11 -16.06 -17.14
CA LEU A 247 -14.33 -15.98 -17.94
C LEU A 247 -14.98 -17.36 -18.22
N ARG A 248 -14.21 -18.45 -18.05
CA ARG A 248 -14.68 -19.84 -18.29
C ARG A 248 -14.94 -20.65 -17.04
N MET A 249 -14.44 -20.19 -15.89
CA MET A 249 -14.63 -20.88 -14.62
C MET A 249 -16.01 -20.68 -14.02
N ARG A 250 -16.56 -21.74 -13.41
CA ARG A 250 -17.86 -21.69 -12.70
C ARG A 250 -17.75 -20.93 -11.36
N HIS A 251 -16.59 -20.98 -10.73
CA HIS A 251 -16.28 -20.32 -9.46
C HIS A 251 -14.98 -19.52 -9.61
N PRO A 252 -15.01 -18.37 -10.31
CA PRO A 252 -13.80 -17.58 -10.56
C PRO A 252 -13.26 -16.97 -9.27
N LEU A 253 -11.93 -16.78 -9.22
CA LEU A 253 -11.25 -16.06 -8.14
C LEU A 253 -11.69 -14.58 -8.12
N VAL A 254 -11.76 -14.00 -9.31
CA VAL A 254 -12.16 -12.61 -9.54
C VAL A 254 -13.38 -12.61 -10.49
N ARG A 255 -14.54 -12.24 -9.98
CA ARG A 255 -15.69 -11.98 -10.85
C ARG A 255 -15.44 -10.72 -11.65
N LEU A 256 -14.89 -10.87 -12.87
CA LEU A 256 -14.48 -9.73 -13.73
C LEU A 256 -15.61 -8.74 -14.00
N GLY A 257 -16.87 -9.12 -13.78
CA GLY A 257 -18.03 -8.23 -13.82
C GLY A 257 -17.92 -7.02 -12.90
N ILE A 258 -17.21 -7.14 -11.78
CA ILE A 258 -16.99 -6.04 -10.83
C ILE A 258 -16.23 -4.85 -11.47
N LEU A 259 -15.37 -5.12 -12.46
CA LEU A 259 -14.63 -4.10 -13.19
C LEU A 259 -15.50 -3.25 -14.14
N ARG A 260 -16.78 -3.60 -14.34
CA ARG A 260 -17.75 -2.74 -15.03
C ARG A 260 -18.14 -1.53 -14.19
N SER A 261 -17.93 -1.58 -12.87
CA SER A 261 -18.13 -0.44 -11.99
C SER A 261 -17.08 0.64 -12.27
N GLY A 262 -17.46 1.71 -12.95
CA GLY A 262 -16.58 2.85 -13.18
C GLY A 262 -16.12 3.53 -11.87
N SER A 263 -16.85 3.33 -10.76
CA SER A 263 -16.45 3.80 -9.43
C SER A 263 -15.25 3.03 -8.93
N LEU A 264 -15.30 1.69 -8.99
CA LEU A 264 -14.21 0.80 -8.59
C LEU A 264 -12.95 1.03 -9.44
N VAL A 265 -13.10 1.12 -10.76
CA VAL A 265 -11.95 1.37 -11.67
C VAL A 265 -11.26 2.69 -11.34
N ARG A 266 -12.03 3.77 -11.14
CA ARG A 266 -11.44 5.06 -10.75
C ARG A 266 -10.78 5.02 -9.38
N ALA A 267 -11.34 4.27 -8.42
CA ALA A 267 -10.73 4.09 -7.11
C ALA A 267 -9.39 3.35 -7.22
N ASN A 268 -9.33 2.27 -8.01
CA ASN A 268 -8.10 1.52 -8.26
C ASN A 268 -7.02 2.38 -8.91
N LEU A 269 -7.36 3.14 -9.97
CA LEU A 269 -6.43 4.08 -10.62
C LEU A 269 -5.99 5.18 -9.64
N GLY A 270 -6.92 5.70 -8.84
CA GLY A 270 -6.62 6.71 -7.82
C GLY A 270 -5.64 6.20 -6.76
N LEU A 271 -5.82 4.98 -6.26
CA LEU A 271 -4.92 4.40 -5.27
C LEU A 271 -3.55 4.02 -5.86
N LEU A 272 -3.54 3.50 -7.10
CA LEU A 272 -2.29 3.24 -7.83
C LEU A 272 -1.45 4.52 -7.94
N ILE A 273 -2.08 5.64 -8.32
CA ILE A 273 -1.39 6.93 -8.46
C ILE A 273 -0.96 7.47 -7.09
N LEU A 274 -1.85 7.45 -6.10
CA LEU A 274 -1.56 7.96 -4.76
C LEU A 274 -0.39 7.21 -4.14
N MET A 275 -0.46 5.88 -4.07
CA MET A 275 0.59 5.05 -3.47
C MET A 275 1.87 5.09 -4.30
N GLY A 276 1.75 4.99 -5.63
CA GLY A 276 2.89 5.02 -6.53
C GLY A 276 3.70 6.29 -6.39
N SER A 277 3.05 7.44 -6.51
CA SER A 277 3.74 8.73 -6.40
C SER A 277 4.27 9.01 -4.99
N TYR A 278 3.54 8.56 -3.95
CA TYR A 278 3.95 8.79 -2.56
C TYR A 278 5.18 7.95 -2.17
N VAL A 279 5.19 6.66 -2.47
CA VAL A 279 6.33 5.76 -2.20
C VAL A 279 7.57 6.22 -2.95
N ALA A 280 7.41 6.59 -4.22
CA ALA A 280 8.50 7.10 -5.04
C ALA A 280 9.03 8.45 -4.50
N PHE A 281 8.14 9.38 -4.15
CA PHE A 281 8.52 10.64 -3.52
C PHE A 281 9.23 10.42 -2.18
N GLN A 282 8.74 9.49 -1.34
CA GLN A 282 9.40 9.17 -0.08
C GLN A 282 10.84 8.69 -0.30
N PHE A 283 11.07 7.83 -1.30
CA PHE A 283 12.42 7.41 -1.67
C PHE A 283 13.30 8.59 -2.09
N VAL A 284 12.80 9.48 -2.97
CA VAL A 284 13.51 10.69 -3.41
C VAL A 284 13.82 11.60 -2.23
N ALA A 285 12.86 11.82 -1.34
CA ALA A 285 13.02 12.68 -0.18
C ALA A 285 14.07 12.14 0.81
N MET A 286 14.14 10.80 1.00
CA MET A 286 15.20 10.17 1.81
C MET A 286 16.59 10.41 1.19
N GLN A 287 16.71 10.23 -0.13
CA GLN A 287 17.95 10.53 -0.85
C GLN A 287 18.34 12.01 -0.74
N TYR A 288 17.36 12.90 -0.84
CA TYR A 288 17.58 14.34 -0.73
C TYR A 288 18.03 14.74 0.67
N PHE A 289 17.25 14.40 1.71
CA PHE A 289 17.55 14.87 3.07
C PHE A 289 18.81 14.22 3.65
N GLN A 290 19.00 12.90 3.49
CA GLN A 290 20.10 12.20 4.12
C GLN A 290 21.36 12.20 3.24
N ASN A 291 21.28 11.79 1.97
CA ASN A 291 22.48 11.64 1.13
C ASN A 291 22.97 12.98 0.56
N LEU A 292 22.08 13.89 0.16
CA LEU A 292 22.49 15.16 -0.44
C LEU A 292 22.72 16.26 0.62
N LEU A 293 21.82 16.37 1.62
CA LEU A 293 21.88 17.42 2.65
C LEU A 293 22.63 16.96 3.93
N GLY A 294 22.87 15.65 4.10
CA GLY A 294 23.55 15.11 5.26
C GLY A 294 22.73 15.17 6.56
N TRP A 295 21.38 15.22 6.45
CA TRP A 295 20.52 15.19 7.64
C TRP A 295 20.58 13.82 8.30
N SER A 296 20.46 13.81 9.63
CA SER A 296 20.32 12.55 10.37
C SER A 296 19.00 11.84 10.00
N ALA A 297 18.95 10.54 10.26
CA ALA A 297 17.72 9.74 10.09
C ALA A 297 16.57 10.29 10.91
N LEU A 298 16.86 10.72 12.16
CA LEU A 298 15.88 11.36 13.03
C LEU A 298 15.41 12.70 12.48
N GLY A 299 16.33 13.55 12.01
CA GLY A 299 15.99 14.83 11.37
C GLY A 299 15.06 14.64 10.16
N THR A 300 15.36 13.65 9.33
CA THR A 300 14.53 13.27 8.20
C THR A 300 13.16 12.77 8.64
N ALA A 301 13.08 11.90 9.65
CA ALA A 301 11.82 11.40 10.20
C ALA A 301 10.94 12.53 10.75
N LEU A 302 11.54 13.50 11.44
CA LEU A 302 10.85 14.70 11.94
C LEU A 302 10.32 15.58 10.81
N ALA A 303 10.99 15.63 9.65
CA ALA A 303 10.46 16.34 8.48
C ALA A 303 9.15 15.72 7.95
N PHE A 304 8.98 14.38 8.04
CA PHE A 304 7.73 13.69 7.67
C PHE A 304 6.65 13.74 8.76
N LEU A 305 7.01 14.04 10.00
CA LEU A 305 6.10 14.01 11.14
C LEU A 305 4.83 14.88 10.95
N PRO A 306 4.89 16.11 10.37
CA PRO A 306 3.69 16.91 10.13
C PRO A 306 2.64 16.20 9.28
N ALA A 307 3.07 15.47 8.23
CA ALA A 307 2.17 14.68 7.38
C ALA A 307 1.54 13.53 8.18
N GLY A 308 2.35 12.78 8.92
CA GLY A 308 1.88 11.65 9.74
C GLY A 308 0.90 12.06 10.83
N LEU A 309 1.18 13.15 11.56
CA LEU A 309 0.29 13.69 12.60
C LEU A 309 -1.06 14.13 12.01
N LEU A 310 -1.05 14.79 10.86
CA LEU A 310 -2.26 15.23 10.18
C LEU A 310 -3.14 14.03 9.80
N VAL A 311 -2.56 12.98 9.23
CA VAL A 311 -3.27 11.73 8.92
C VAL A 311 -3.85 11.10 10.18
N ALA A 312 -3.07 10.98 11.25
CA ALA A 312 -3.51 10.37 12.51
C ALA A 312 -4.69 11.13 13.14
N VAL A 313 -4.62 12.47 13.19
CA VAL A 313 -5.69 13.31 13.78
C VAL A 313 -6.97 13.30 12.94
N THR A 314 -6.85 13.27 11.60
CA THR A 314 -8.01 13.34 10.71
C THR A 314 -8.66 11.98 10.47
N SER A 315 -7.94 10.87 10.64
CA SER A 315 -8.42 9.52 10.33
C SER A 315 -9.75 9.17 11.03
N THR A 316 -9.93 9.60 12.27
CA THR A 316 -11.15 9.33 13.08
C THR A 316 -12.39 10.07 12.59
N LYS A 317 -12.22 11.17 11.84
CA LYS A 317 -13.30 12.03 11.34
C LYS A 317 -13.61 11.83 9.85
N MET A 318 -12.90 10.94 9.20
CA MET A 318 -13.02 10.76 7.74
C MET A 318 -14.37 10.20 7.30
N GLY A 319 -15.02 9.37 8.12
CA GLY A 319 -16.39 8.93 7.88
C GLY A 319 -17.36 10.14 7.78
N ASP A 320 -17.34 10.99 8.79
CA ASP A 320 -18.19 12.19 8.84
C ASP A 320 -17.89 13.15 7.66
N PHE A 321 -16.63 13.27 7.25
CA PHE A 321 -16.26 14.08 6.10
C PHE A 321 -16.74 13.44 4.78
N ALA A 322 -16.66 12.13 4.64
CA ALA A 322 -17.16 11.43 3.47
C ALA A 322 -18.70 11.57 3.34
N ASP A 323 -19.43 11.48 4.44
CA ASP A 323 -20.87 11.66 4.48
C ASP A 323 -21.28 13.11 4.14
N ARG A 324 -20.56 14.10 4.70
CA ARG A 324 -20.88 15.52 4.52
C ARG A 324 -20.50 16.07 3.15
N PHE A 325 -19.33 15.74 2.62
CA PHE A 325 -18.76 16.33 1.41
C PHE A 325 -18.82 15.41 0.19
N GLY A 326 -18.99 14.11 0.42
CA GLY A 326 -18.91 13.06 -0.60
C GLY A 326 -17.48 12.67 -0.96
N THR A 327 -17.25 11.37 -1.20
CA THR A 327 -15.92 10.80 -1.51
C THR A 327 -15.25 11.47 -2.72
N GLY A 328 -15.99 11.76 -3.77
CA GLY A 328 -15.45 12.35 -5.00
C GLY A 328 -14.80 13.73 -4.79
N LYS A 329 -15.38 14.61 -3.96
CA LYS A 329 -14.78 15.92 -3.65
C LYS A 329 -13.54 15.77 -2.81
N LEU A 330 -13.55 14.87 -1.83
CA LEU A 330 -12.40 14.59 -0.97
C LEU A 330 -11.21 14.09 -1.78
N ILE A 331 -11.43 13.17 -2.75
CA ILE A 331 -10.39 12.66 -3.65
C ILE A 331 -9.82 13.79 -4.52
N VAL A 332 -10.65 14.66 -5.08
CA VAL A 332 -10.20 15.81 -5.90
C VAL A 332 -9.35 16.78 -5.07
N VAL A 333 -9.80 17.14 -3.86
CA VAL A 333 -9.03 18.02 -2.96
C VAL A 333 -7.72 17.37 -2.54
N GLY A 334 -7.75 16.08 -2.20
CA GLY A 334 -6.56 15.33 -1.86
C GLY A 334 -5.57 15.21 -3.03
N ALA A 335 -6.05 14.95 -4.26
CA ALA A 335 -5.20 14.91 -5.45
C ALA A 335 -4.60 16.29 -5.78
N ALA A 336 -5.36 17.38 -5.58
CA ALA A 336 -4.84 18.74 -5.73
C ALA A 336 -3.78 19.08 -4.68
N ALA A 337 -3.98 18.65 -3.42
CA ALA A 337 -2.99 18.80 -2.36
C ALA A 337 -1.72 17.99 -2.65
N LEU A 338 -1.86 16.78 -3.21
CA LEU A 338 -0.74 15.94 -3.64
C LEU A 338 0.11 16.64 -4.72
N ALA A 339 -0.55 17.13 -5.76
CA ALA A 339 0.12 17.88 -6.82
C ALA A 339 0.77 19.15 -6.29
N GLY A 340 0.09 19.91 -5.41
CA GLY A 340 0.63 21.10 -4.76
C GLY A 340 1.87 20.80 -3.90
N GLY A 341 1.85 19.71 -3.12
CA GLY A 341 2.99 19.25 -2.34
C GLY A 341 4.20 18.95 -3.21
N TYR A 342 4.04 18.16 -4.28
CA TYR A 342 5.15 17.87 -5.20
C TYR A 342 5.64 19.11 -5.95
N ALA A 343 4.72 20.00 -6.37
CA ALA A 343 5.08 21.28 -7.00
C ALA A 343 5.96 22.13 -6.07
N MET A 344 5.64 22.20 -4.77
CA MET A 344 6.49 22.88 -3.79
C MET A 344 7.88 22.27 -3.73
N PHE A 345 8.00 20.94 -3.70
CA PHE A 345 9.29 20.25 -3.65
C PHE A 345 10.12 20.38 -4.94
N LEU A 346 9.59 20.90 -6.03
CA LEU A 346 10.44 21.34 -7.16
C LEU A 346 11.36 22.51 -6.80
N GLY A 347 11.05 23.25 -5.73
CA GLY A 347 11.88 24.33 -5.19
C GLY A 347 13.04 23.88 -4.30
N ILE A 348 13.36 22.58 -4.24
CA ILE A 348 14.49 22.07 -3.44
C ILE A 348 15.80 22.72 -3.84
N ASP A 349 16.63 23.01 -2.84
CA ASP A 349 17.99 23.52 -2.98
C ASP A 349 18.91 22.90 -1.91
N ARG A 350 20.15 23.39 -1.78
CA ARG A 350 21.10 22.89 -0.78
C ARG A 350 20.82 23.40 0.64
N THR A 351 19.97 24.41 0.79
CA THR A 351 19.62 25.06 2.06
C THR A 351 18.11 25.26 2.19
N PRO A 352 17.30 24.18 2.17
CA PRO A 352 15.86 24.30 2.13
C PRO A 352 15.31 24.99 3.38
N SER A 353 14.40 25.93 3.19
CA SER A 353 13.69 26.53 4.30
C SER A 353 12.70 25.51 4.91
N LEU A 354 12.89 25.19 6.18
CA LEU A 354 11.96 24.33 6.91
C LEU A 354 10.54 24.90 6.90
N ALA A 355 10.38 26.18 7.24
CA ALA A 355 9.09 26.82 7.34
C ALA A 355 8.46 27.17 5.97
N GLY A 356 9.29 27.47 4.95
CA GLY A 356 8.81 27.89 3.63
C GLY A 356 8.61 26.75 2.64
N LEU A 357 9.32 25.62 2.80
CA LEU A 357 9.28 24.51 1.85
C LEU A 357 8.88 23.19 2.52
N VAL A 358 9.68 22.73 3.50
CA VAL A 358 9.56 21.36 4.00
C VAL A 358 8.24 21.16 4.74
N ILE A 359 7.93 21.95 5.76
CA ILE A 359 6.73 21.82 6.57
C ILE A 359 5.45 22.01 5.74
N PRO A 360 5.29 23.10 4.94
CA PRO A 360 4.08 23.26 4.14
C PRO A 360 3.91 22.17 3.07
N GLY A 361 5.00 21.76 2.42
CA GLY A 361 4.97 20.67 1.46
C GLY A 361 4.54 19.34 2.09
N MET A 362 5.10 19.00 3.25
CA MET A 362 4.71 17.78 4.00
C MET A 362 3.27 17.85 4.51
N LEU A 363 2.78 19.03 4.94
CA LEU A 363 1.37 19.20 5.32
C LEU A 363 0.44 18.97 4.13
N LEU A 364 0.78 19.47 2.94
CA LEU A 364 -0.01 19.20 1.72
C LEU A 364 -0.05 17.71 1.39
N LEU A 365 1.08 17.00 1.51
CA LEU A 365 1.13 15.56 1.32
C LEU A 365 0.31 14.82 2.39
N GLY A 366 0.33 15.30 3.64
CA GLY A 366 -0.51 14.79 4.72
C GLY A 366 -2.00 14.97 4.43
N VAL A 367 -2.42 16.15 3.97
CA VAL A 367 -3.80 16.41 3.51
C VAL A 367 -4.19 15.48 2.37
N ALA A 368 -3.29 15.32 1.39
CA ALA A 368 -3.52 14.44 0.24
C ALA A 368 -3.83 13.01 0.69
N PHE A 369 -3.01 12.45 1.55
CA PHE A 369 -3.16 11.08 2.03
C PHE A 369 -4.38 10.93 2.94
N ALA A 370 -4.56 11.85 3.89
CA ALA A 370 -5.68 11.86 4.84
C ALA A 370 -7.05 11.90 4.15
N LEU A 371 -7.18 12.69 3.07
CA LEU A 371 -8.44 12.80 2.34
C LEU A 371 -8.62 11.70 1.29
N SER A 372 -7.56 11.38 0.51
CA SER A 372 -7.70 10.48 -0.63
C SER A 372 -7.76 9.01 -0.22
N PHE A 373 -6.90 8.55 0.68
CA PHE A 373 -6.79 7.12 0.99
C PHE A 373 -8.09 6.51 1.54
N PRO A 374 -8.73 7.07 2.59
CA PRO A 374 -10.02 6.56 3.07
C PRO A 374 -11.14 6.74 2.06
N ALA A 375 -11.19 7.89 1.36
CA ALA A 375 -12.24 8.16 0.38
C ALA A 375 -12.18 7.21 -0.84
N LEU A 376 -10.97 6.79 -1.28
CA LEU A 376 -10.79 5.79 -2.32
C LEU A 376 -11.24 4.40 -1.86
N ASN A 377 -10.97 4.03 -0.59
CA ASN A 377 -11.47 2.79 0.00
C ASN A 377 -13.00 2.75 0.04
N ILE A 378 -13.63 3.82 0.52
CA ILE A 378 -15.10 3.93 0.51
C ILE A 378 -15.64 3.89 -0.92
N GLN A 379 -15.00 4.60 -1.86
CA GLN A 379 -15.43 4.63 -3.26
C GLN A 379 -15.32 3.27 -3.94
N ALA A 380 -14.32 2.46 -3.59
CA ALA A 380 -14.11 1.12 -4.17
C ALA A 380 -15.19 0.13 -3.75
N THR A 381 -15.71 0.25 -2.52
CA THR A 381 -16.72 -0.66 -1.97
C THR A 381 -18.16 -0.17 -2.15
N ASN A 382 -18.35 1.12 -2.46
CA ASN A 382 -19.70 1.67 -2.66
C ASN A 382 -20.37 1.12 -3.91
N GLY A 383 -21.57 0.53 -3.72
CA GLY A 383 -22.37 -0.07 -4.79
C GLY A 383 -21.84 -1.43 -5.27
N VAL A 384 -20.99 -2.06 -4.46
CA VAL A 384 -20.54 -3.44 -4.62
C VAL A 384 -21.32 -4.32 -3.64
N ASP A 385 -21.80 -5.47 -4.10
CA ASP A 385 -22.53 -6.44 -3.27
C ASP A 385 -21.66 -6.88 -2.08
N ASP A 386 -22.27 -7.13 -0.92
CA ASP A 386 -21.58 -7.47 0.32
C ASP A 386 -20.64 -8.67 0.16
N GLU A 387 -21.02 -9.64 -0.66
CA GLU A 387 -20.21 -10.82 -0.99
C GLU A 387 -18.94 -10.48 -1.79
N GLU A 388 -18.92 -9.37 -2.53
CA GLU A 388 -17.83 -8.93 -3.41
C GLU A 388 -16.97 -7.79 -2.80
N GLN A 389 -17.34 -7.24 -1.65
CA GLN A 389 -16.59 -6.15 -1.00
C GLN A 389 -15.16 -6.54 -0.65
N GLY A 390 -14.93 -7.79 -0.26
CA GLY A 390 -13.61 -8.35 -0.02
C GLY A 390 -12.74 -8.34 -1.28
N LEU A 391 -13.32 -8.72 -2.42
CA LEU A 391 -12.68 -8.69 -3.72
C LEU A 391 -12.34 -7.25 -4.16
N ALA A 392 -13.29 -6.32 -4.03
CA ALA A 392 -13.10 -4.91 -4.35
C ALA A 392 -11.94 -4.30 -3.55
N SER A 393 -11.88 -4.58 -2.24
CA SER A 393 -10.81 -4.14 -1.34
C SER A 393 -9.47 -4.79 -1.69
N GLY A 394 -9.46 -6.07 -2.03
CA GLY A 394 -8.27 -6.80 -2.48
C GLY A 394 -7.68 -6.22 -3.77
N LEU A 395 -8.52 -5.95 -4.77
CA LEU A 395 -8.12 -5.30 -6.02
C LEU A 395 -7.55 -3.90 -5.77
N LEU A 396 -8.20 -3.12 -4.90
CA LEU A 396 -7.76 -1.78 -4.54
C LEU A 396 -6.36 -1.82 -3.91
N ASN A 397 -6.14 -2.67 -2.92
CA ASN A 397 -4.84 -2.82 -2.27
C ASN A 397 -3.75 -3.30 -3.24
N THR A 398 -4.07 -4.28 -4.11
CA THR A 398 -3.15 -4.74 -5.16
C THR A 398 -2.76 -3.60 -6.09
N SER A 399 -3.72 -2.77 -6.52
CA SER A 399 -3.44 -1.59 -7.35
C SER A 399 -2.51 -0.61 -6.67
N GLY A 400 -2.68 -0.36 -5.37
CA GLY A 400 -1.77 0.48 -4.58
C GLY A 400 -0.34 -0.07 -4.53
N GLN A 401 -0.18 -1.37 -4.29
CA GLN A 401 1.13 -2.03 -4.22
C GLN A 401 1.84 -2.03 -5.59
N VAL A 402 1.12 -2.38 -6.65
CA VAL A 402 1.66 -2.32 -8.03
C VAL A 402 2.07 -0.90 -8.37
N GLY A 403 1.24 0.10 -8.04
CA GLY A 403 1.58 1.51 -8.21
C GLY A 403 2.88 1.89 -7.52
N GLY A 404 3.04 1.49 -6.24
CA GLY A 404 4.25 1.71 -5.47
C GLY A 404 5.51 1.16 -6.16
N ALA A 405 5.46 -0.09 -6.59
CA ALA A 405 6.59 -0.75 -7.25
C ALA A 405 6.92 -0.11 -8.62
N VAL A 406 5.90 0.10 -9.47
CA VAL A 406 6.08 0.61 -10.83
C VAL A 406 6.62 2.04 -10.82
N VAL A 407 6.01 2.93 -10.04
CA VAL A 407 6.41 4.35 -10.03
C VAL A 407 7.77 4.52 -9.35
N LEU A 408 8.08 3.75 -8.30
CA LEU A 408 9.40 3.75 -7.69
C LEU A 408 10.49 3.33 -8.71
N ALA A 409 10.22 2.30 -9.52
CA ALA A 409 11.16 1.86 -10.56
C ALA A 409 11.39 2.94 -11.62
N VAL A 410 10.33 3.63 -12.08
CA VAL A 410 10.45 4.74 -13.03
C VAL A 410 11.26 5.89 -12.43
N VAL A 411 10.98 6.27 -11.19
CA VAL A 411 11.70 7.33 -10.49
C VAL A 411 13.16 6.96 -10.27
N THR A 412 13.47 5.73 -9.90
CA THR A 412 14.86 5.25 -9.77
C THR A 412 15.58 5.30 -11.11
N ALA A 413 14.93 4.92 -12.22
CA ALA A 413 15.51 5.05 -13.56
C ALA A 413 15.85 6.49 -13.89
N VAL A 414 14.98 7.45 -13.59
CA VAL A 414 15.24 8.88 -13.79
C VAL A 414 16.40 9.36 -12.93
N LEU A 415 16.44 8.96 -11.66
CA LEU A 415 17.55 9.33 -10.75
C LEU A 415 18.92 8.83 -11.23
N THR A 416 18.96 7.63 -11.82
CA THR A 416 20.21 7.01 -12.28
C THR A 416 20.63 7.44 -13.69
N SER A 417 19.70 7.90 -14.54
CA SER A 417 19.98 8.32 -15.92
C SER A 417 20.56 9.74 -16.03
N GLU A 418 20.19 10.63 -15.10
CA GLU A 418 20.68 12.01 -15.10
C GLU A 418 21.95 12.12 -14.23
N GLY A 419 23.07 12.50 -14.80
CA GLY A 419 24.31 12.84 -14.06
C GLY A 419 25.32 11.72 -13.86
N GLY A 420 25.26 10.62 -14.64
CA GLY A 420 26.30 9.57 -14.57
C GLY A 420 26.29 8.77 -13.25
N GLY A 421 25.19 8.77 -12.52
CA GLY A 421 25.02 8.05 -11.25
C GLY A 421 25.28 8.90 -10.00
N GLU A 422 25.71 10.15 -10.12
CA GLU A 422 25.83 11.06 -8.98
C GLU A 422 24.50 11.74 -8.64
N LEU A 423 24.18 11.76 -7.33
CA LEU A 423 22.98 12.40 -6.83
C LEU A 423 23.08 13.92 -6.94
N SER A 424 22.20 14.54 -7.71
CA SER A 424 22.18 15.99 -7.95
C SER A 424 20.78 16.57 -7.69
N ILE A 425 20.70 17.90 -7.45
CA ILE A 425 19.41 18.58 -7.36
C ILE A 425 18.62 18.43 -8.66
N GLY A 426 19.30 18.39 -9.82
CA GLY A 426 18.67 18.19 -11.12
C GLY A 426 17.96 16.84 -11.22
N SER A 427 18.68 15.74 -10.92
CA SER A 427 18.11 14.38 -10.94
C SER A 427 16.97 14.20 -9.94
N LEU A 428 17.09 14.80 -8.74
CA LEU A 428 16.01 14.79 -7.74
C LEU A 428 14.76 15.55 -8.23
N ARG A 429 14.94 16.74 -8.84
CA ARG A 429 13.80 17.49 -9.41
C ARG A 429 13.14 16.72 -10.55
N ALA A 430 13.91 16.11 -11.46
CA ALA A 430 13.35 15.27 -12.52
C ALA A 430 12.52 14.11 -11.97
N ALA A 431 13.00 13.47 -10.90
CA ALA A 431 12.28 12.42 -10.21
C ALA A 431 10.98 12.92 -9.56
N ILE A 432 10.99 14.12 -8.95
CA ILE A 432 9.78 14.75 -8.39
C ILE A 432 8.79 15.14 -9.50
N VAL A 433 9.25 15.55 -10.67
CA VAL A 433 8.39 15.84 -11.84
C VAL A 433 7.58 14.61 -12.22
N VAL A 434 8.15 13.41 -12.19
CA VAL A 434 7.40 12.16 -12.45
C VAL A 434 6.23 12.02 -11.47
N SER A 435 6.49 12.19 -10.17
CA SER A 435 5.44 12.13 -9.14
C SER A 435 4.38 13.22 -9.33
N LEU A 436 4.78 14.44 -9.70
CA LEU A 436 3.87 15.55 -9.98
C LEU A 436 2.98 15.27 -11.19
N VAL A 437 3.55 14.78 -12.30
CA VAL A 437 2.78 14.46 -13.50
C VAL A 437 1.72 13.40 -13.18
N LEU A 438 2.08 12.36 -12.43
CA LEU A 438 1.12 11.34 -11.99
C LEU A 438 0.03 11.94 -11.09
N ALA A 439 0.38 12.82 -10.16
CA ALA A 439 -0.61 13.49 -9.31
C ALA A 439 -1.59 14.36 -10.13
N LEU A 440 -1.10 15.06 -11.17
CA LEU A 440 -1.93 15.85 -12.08
C LEU A 440 -2.85 14.94 -12.92
N VAL A 441 -2.36 13.80 -13.39
CA VAL A 441 -3.19 12.78 -14.06
C VAL A 441 -4.28 12.28 -13.12
N GLY A 442 -3.93 11.95 -11.88
CA GLY A 442 -4.89 11.52 -10.85
C GLY A 442 -5.94 12.60 -10.54
N LEU A 443 -5.53 13.86 -10.48
CA LEU A 443 -6.44 15.00 -10.34
C LEU A 443 -7.41 15.09 -11.51
N GLY A 444 -6.92 14.94 -12.74
CA GLY A 444 -7.74 14.94 -13.95
C GLY A 444 -8.78 13.82 -13.96
N ILE A 445 -8.37 12.58 -13.65
CA ILE A 445 -9.27 11.41 -13.57
C ILE A 445 -10.36 11.64 -12.51
N SER A 446 -9.97 12.15 -11.34
CA SER A 446 -10.88 12.40 -10.22
C SER A 446 -11.88 13.53 -10.52
N ALA A 447 -11.42 14.61 -11.13
CA ALA A 447 -12.26 15.74 -11.52
C ALA A 447 -13.26 15.35 -12.62
N PHE A 448 -12.83 14.55 -13.60
CA PHE A 448 -13.73 14.01 -14.63
C PHE A 448 -14.81 13.10 -14.02
N GLY A 449 -14.43 12.21 -13.10
CA GLY A 449 -15.38 11.34 -12.39
C GLY A 449 -16.41 12.12 -11.56
N LEU A 450 -16.02 13.26 -10.99
CA LEU A 450 -16.93 14.13 -10.24
C LEU A 450 -17.96 14.81 -11.17
N ARG A 451 -17.54 15.25 -12.37
CA ARG A 451 -18.43 15.83 -13.38
C ARG A 451 -19.45 14.81 -13.91
N SER A 452 -19.01 13.62 -14.22
CA SER A 452 -19.90 12.56 -14.74
C SER A 452 -21.02 12.21 -13.76
N ARG A 453 -20.73 12.16 -12.44
CA ARG A 453 -21.76 11.95 -11.42
C ARG A 453 -22.79 13.08 -11.34
N ARG A 454 -22.35 14.35 -11.46
CA ARG A 454 -23.28 15.48 -11.45
C ARG A 454 -24.26 15.44 -12.62
N VAL A 455 -23.75 15.14 -13.81
CA VAL A 455 -24.59 15.02 -15.01
C VAL A 455 -25.61 13.89 -14.86
N ALA A 456 -25.22 12.73 -14.35
CA ALA A 456 -26.15 11.62 -14.13
C ALA A 456 -27.27 11.99 -13.15
N VAL A 457 -26.96 12.60 -12.02
CA VAL A 457 -27.95 13.05 -11.02
C VAL A 457 -28.87 14.13 -11.57
N GLU A 458 -28.38 15.06 -12.40
CA GLU A 458 -29.20 16.08 -13.04
C GLU A 458 -30.16 15.48 -14.06
N VAL A 459 -29.76 14.45 -14.81
CA VAL A 459 -30.62 13.73 -15.76
C VAL A 459 -31.72 12.97 -15.00
N GLU A 460 -31.37 12.18 -13.97
CA GLU A 460 -32.35 11.48 -13.14
C GLU A 460 -33.37 12.44 -12.49
N THR A 461 -32.89 13.58 -11.99
CA THR A 461 -33.77 14.58 -11.34
C THR A 461 -34.69 15.26 -12.36
N ARG A 462 -34.24 15.44 -13.61
CA ARG A 462 -35.09 15.96 -14.70
C ARG A 462 -36.12 14.94 -15.14
N GLU A 463 -35.77 13.69 -15.28
CA GLU A 463 -36.67 12.60 -15.63
C GLU A 463 -37.74 12.40 -14.54
N ALA A 464 -37.35 12.37 -13.26
CA ALA A 464 -38.30 12.29 -12.13
C ALA A 464 -39.31 13.45 -12.12
N ARG A 465 -38.87 14.69 -12.33
CA ARG A 465 -39.75 15.86 -12.43
C ARG A 465 -40.67 15.83 -13.64
N ALA A 466 -40.20 15.24 -14.75
CA ALA A 466 -41.03 15.08 -15.94
C ALA A 466 -42.16 14.04 -15.71
N TYR A 467 -41.88 12.99 -14.95
CA TYR A 467 -42.89 12.00 -14.52
C TYR A 467 -43.92 12.55 -13.52
N GLU A 468 -43.52 13.47 -12.62
CA GLU A 468 -44.44 14.11 -11.67
C GLU A 468 -45.34 15.20 -12.30
N SER A 469 -45.01 15.64 -13.52
CA SER A 469 -45.75 16.69 -14.26
C SER A 469 -46.78 16.12 -15.24
N VAL A 470 -46.92 14.78 -15.40
CA VAL A 470 -47.91 14.07 -16.20
C VAL A 470 -48.92 13.39 -15.29
#